data_439150def05aa159bbae873ae2bac6ca
#
_entry.id   439150def05aa159bbae873ae2bac6ca
#
_cell.length_a   1.000
_cell.length_b   1.000
_cell.length_c   1.000
_cell.angle_alpha   90.00
_cell.angle_beta   90.00
_cell.angle_gamma   90.00
#
_symmetry.space_group_name_H-M   'P 1'
#
loop_
_entity.id
_entity.type
_entity.pdbx_description
1 polymer ?
#
loop_
_entity_poly.entity_id
_entity_poly.type
_entity_poly.pdbx_seq_one_letter_code
_entity_poly.pdbx_strand_id
1 'polypeptide(L)'
;MAAGGQVPGEALNNLYSAWSNAAAAADAGPGIVLSGNVMVDPTAMTGPGGVVLEADTLDDPKLRTQFETWAKAGQAGGSKFVMQISHPGRQVFANMGTQPVSASATKVNLDGLASKMFTDARALTEDEIRGLIRRFAETALAAQAAGFDGVQVHAAHGYLVAQFLSPLTNLREDAWGGPLENRARFLLEIIRAIRDRVNDDFIVGVKLNSADFQKGGFDIADSEQVVDWLNAEAVDFVEVSGGSYESSAMMGNSEDDRVESSTEKRELFFFDFAKRISETANMPLMVTGGVTKRETAEMALSEAGVDMVGIGRAFAYNPHLIADWREDKSLQVTISRAGWKDKAMGSLAGMAMTKQQLYRLGDGLPLKRKQNALFALLGQQMKTAKLTKRYKAWLDAKS
;
A
#
# COMPACT_ATOMS: atom_id res chain seq x y z
N MET A 1 9.77 -8.15 -4.15
CA MET A 1 10.13 -8.80 -5.43
C MET A 1 11.17 -8.00 -6.23
N ALA A 2 11.69 -6.91 -5.66
CA ALA A 2 12.75 -6.14 -6.33
C ALA A 2 13.96 -7.00 -6.72
N ALA A 3 14.61 -6.62 -7.83
CA ALA A 3 15.88 -7.17 -8.27
C ALA A 3 17.05 -6.69 -7.39
N GLY A 4 18.28 -7.00 -7.73
CA GLY A 4 19.47 -6.42 -7.09
C GLY A 4 19.45 -4.90 -7.22
N GLY A 5 19.86 -4.18 -6.17
CA GLY A 5 19.80 -2.72 -6.14
C GLY A 5 18.45 -2.11 -5.81
N GLN A 6 17.50 -2.88 -5.26
CA GLN A 6 16.16 -2.43 -4.86
C GLN A 6 15.34 -1.78 -6.02
N VAL A 7 15.51 -2.30 -7.22
CA VAL A 7 14.85 -1.80 -8.45
C VAL A 7 13.92 -2.84 -9.06
N PRO A 8 13.01 -2.45 -9.97
CA PRO A 8 12.17 -3.41 -10.70
C PRO A 8 13.02 -4.43 -11.48
N GLY A 9 12.53 -5.66 -11.58
CA GLY A 9 13.15 -6.71 -12.37
C GLY A 9 12.10 -7.60 -13.02
N GLU A 10 12.54 -8.60 -13.76
CA GLU A 10 11.69 -9.47 -14.58
C GLU A 10 10.48 -10.03 -13.80
N ALA A 11 10.67 -10.49 -12.56
CA ALA A 11 9.58 -11.01 -11.76
C ALA A 11 8.49 -9.97 -11.42
N LEU A 12 8.84 -8.69 -11.28
CA LEU A 12 7.84 -7.62 -11.16
C LEU A 12 7.17 -7.35 -12.49
N ASN A 13 7.93 -7.24 -13.57
CA ASN A 13 7.38 -7.01 -14.90
C ASN A 13 6.36 -8.09 -15.26
N ASN A 14 6.70 -9.36 -15.07
CA ASN A 14 5.79 -10.49 -15.33
C ASN A 14 4.52 -10.42 -14.47
N LEU A 15 4.66 -10.11 -13.17
CA LEU A 15 3.52 -9.98 -12.25
C LEU A 15 2.54 -8.89 -12.71
N TYR A 16 3.05 -7.69 -12.99
CA TYR A 16 2.20 -6.55 -13.37
C TYR A 16 1.64 -6.69 -14.78
N SER A 17 2.41 -7.29 -15.70
CA SER A 17 1.91 -7.66 -17.02
C SER A 17 0.78 -8.71 -16.93
N ALA A 18 0.91 -9.71 -16.04
CA ALA A 18 -0.15 -10.69 -15.83
C ALA A 18 -1.46 -10.07 -15.33
N TRP A 19 -1.39 -9.04 -14.49
CA TRP A 19 -2.57 -8.34 -14.01
C TRP A 19 -3.16 -7.39 -15.04
N SER A 20 -2.32 -6.64 -15.75
CA SER A 20 -2.76 -5.70 -16.78
C SER A 20 -3.29 -6.42 -18.02
N ASN A 21 -2.60 -7.47 -18.50
CA ASN A 21 -2.98 -8.27 -19.66
C ASN A 21 -3.99 -9.40 -19.38
N ALA A 22 -4.59 -9.41 -18.22
CA ALA A 22 -5.41 -10.54 -17.74
C ALA A 22 -6.65 -10.87 -18.61
N ALA A 23 -6.82 -10.16 -19.72
CA ALA A 23 -7.88 -10.45 -20.67
C ALA A 23 -7.37 -10.40 -22.11
N ALA A 24 -7.72 -11.45 -22.87
CA ALA A 24 -7.48 -11.52 -24.31
C ALA A 24 -8.30 -10.50 -25.14
N ALA A 25 -9.21 -9.77 -24.50
CA ALA A 25 -10.01 -8.69 -25.11
C ALA A 25 -9.60 -7.35 -24.49
N ALA A 26 -9.38 -6.33 -25.32
CA ALA A 26 -8.86 -4.99 -24.97
C ALA A 26 -9.65 -4.32 -23.90
N ASP A 27 -10.64 -4.60 -23.28
CA ASP A 27 -11.40 -3.89 -22.24
C ASP A 27 -11.73 -4.78 -21.01
N ALA A 28 -11.05 -5.89 -20.81
CA ALA A 28 -11.39 -6.86 -19.78
C ALA A 28 -10.41 -6.88 -18.58
N GLY A 29 -9.42 -5.99 -18.56
CA GLY A 29 -8.48 -5.78 -17.46
C GLY A 29 -8.97 -4.75 -16.43
N PRO A 30 -8.21 -4.53 -15.35
CA PRO A 30 -8.45 -3.43 -14.42
C PRO A 30 -8.21 -2.07 -15.09
N GLY A 31 -9.06 -1.06 -14.80
CA GLY A 31 -8.84 0.31 -15.31
C GLY A 31 -7.58 0.95 -14.74
N ILE A 32 -7.29 0.69 -13.47
CA ILE A 32 -6.08 1.16 -12.78
C ILE A 32 -5.36 -0.05 -12.16
N VAL A 33 -4.05 -0.11 -12.34
CA VAL A 33 -3.16 -1.00 -11.59
C VAL A 33 -2.34 -0.14 -10.62
N LEU A 34 -2.38 -0.46 -9.33
CA LEU A 34 -1.56 0.20 -8.32
C LEU A 34 -0.33 -0.65 -8.01
N SER A 35 0.85 -0.03 -7.94
CA SER A 35 2.04 -0.75 -7.52
C SER A 35 1.97 -1.11 -6.02
N GLY A 36 2.82 -2.04 -5.58
CA GLY A 36 3.18 -2.11 -4.17
C GLY A 36 4.03 -0.90 -3.76
N ASN A 37 4.25 -0.72 -2.45
CA ASN A 37 5.01 0.42 -1.93
C ASN A 37 6.37 0.57 -2.60
N VAL A 38 6.60 1.73 -3.21
CA VAL A 38 7.92 2.21 -3.65
C VAL A 38 8.41 3.22 -2.62
N MET A 39 9.61 2.97 -2.07
CA MET A 39 10.15 3.82 -1.02
C MET A 39 10.81 5.06 -1.60
N VAL A 40 10.53 6.20 -0.99
CA VAL A 40 11.16 7.49 -1.33
C VAL A 40 12.53 7.68 -0.63
N ASP A 41 12.84 6.78 0.32
CA ASP A 41 14.07 6.80 1.11
C ASP A 41 14.70 5.40 1.14
N PRO A 42 15.97 5.24 0.69
CA PRO A 42 16.66 3.96 0.66
C PRO A 42 16.93 3.38 2.06
N THR A 43 16.97 4.22 3.08
CA THR A 43 17.21 3.80 4.47
C THR A 43 15.94 3.34 5.19
N ALA A 44 14.76 3.61 4.60
CA ALA A 44 13.46 3.37 5.21
C ALA A 44 12.63 2.37 4.39
N MET A 45 12.71 1.09 4.75
CA MET A 45 12.04 -0.01 4.04
C MET A 45 11.00 -0.69 4.92
N THR A 46 9.79 -0.93 4.39
CA THR A 46 8.77 -1.75 5.05
C THR A 46 9.17 -3.21 5.18
N GLY A 47 10.13 -3.65 4.39
CA GLY A 47 10.70 -4.98 4.40
C GLY A 47 11.69 -5.18 3.26
N PRO A 48 12.56 -6.20 3.35
CA PRO A 48 13.60 -6.40 2.34
C PRO A 48 12.99 -6.80 0.99
N GLY A 49 13.57 -6.29 -0.10
CA GLY A 49 13.13 -6.57 -1.47
C GLY A 49 11.95 -5.70 -1.93
N GLY A 50 11.74 -4.56 -1.29
CA GLY A 50 10.95 -3.44 -1.83
C GLY A 50 11.70 -2.70 -2.93
N VAL A 51 11.00 -1.88 -3.69
CA VAL A 51 11.57 -0.98 -4.70
C VAL A 51 11.84 0.38 -4.05
N VAL A 52 12.95 1.00 -4.44
CA VAL A 52 13.31 2.38 -4.07
C VAL A 52 13.44 3.20 -5.33
N LEU A 53 12.94 4.42 -5.34
CA LEU A 53 13.09 5.38 -6.43
C LEU A 53 13.46 6.76 -5.85
N GLU A 54 14.73 7.14 -6.04
CA GLU A 54 15.27 8.44 -5.65
C GLU A 54 15.42 9.36 -6.86
N ALA A 55 15.67 10.63 -6.63
CA ALA A 55 15.80 11.67 -7.66
C ALA A 55 16.82 11.30 -8.74
N ASP A 56 17.97 10.77 -8.35
CA ASP A 56 19.11 10.43 -9.20
C ASP A 56 19.09 8.98 -9.76
N THR A 57 18.10 8.19 -9.34
CA THR A 57 18.01 6.77 -9.76
C THR A 57 17.98 6.62 -11.28
N LEU A 58 17.30 7.54 -11.98
CA LEU A 58 17.13 7.48 -13.42
C LEU A 58 18.32 8.09 -14.21
N ASP A 59 19.35 8.60 -13.54
CA ASP A 59 20.56 9.07 -14.18
C ASP A 59 21.39 7.90 -14.72
N ASP A 60 21.28 6.72 -14.09
CA ASP A 60 21.80 5.47 -14.64
C ASP A 60 20.86 4.95 -15.75
N PRO A 61 21.31 4.87 -17.02
CA PRO A 61 20.47 4.42 -18.13
C PRO A 61 19.93 3.00 -17.96
N LYS A 62 20.64 2.13 -17.25
CA LYS A 62 20.21 0.76 -16.97
C LYS A 62 19.05 0.76 -15.97
N LEU A 63 19.15 1.55 -14.91
CA LEU A 63 18.08 1.67 -13.92
C LEU A 63 16.86 2.34 -14.52
N ARG A 64 17.04 3.40 -15.32
CA ARG A 64 15.98 4.03 -16.12
C ARG A 64 15.23 2.99 -16.94
N THR A 65 15.92 2.19 -17.74
CA THR A 65 15.31 1.14 -18.57
C THR A 65 14.51 0.13 -17.75
N GLN A 66 14.96 -0.20 -16.53
CA GLN A 66 14.22 -1.12 -15.65
C GLN A 66 12.88 -0.53 -15.18
N PHE A 67 12.86 0.76 -14.80
CA PHE A 67 11.61 1.42 -14.41
C PHE A 67 10.66 1.63 -15.59
N GLU A 68 11.17 2.06 -16.76
CA GLU A 68 10.39 2.18 -18.00
C GLU A 68 9.76 0.84 -18.43
N THR A 69 10.53 -0.26 -18.32
CA THR A 69 10.03 -1.60 -18.62
C THR A 69 8.92 -2.01 -17.66
N TRP A 70 9.06 -1.65 -16.39
CA TRP A 70 8.02 -1.93 -15.39
C TRP A 70 6.77 -1.08 -15.62
N ALA A 71 6.91 0.19 -15.97
CA ALA A 71 5.77 1.04 -16.35
C ALA A 71 4.99 0.42 -17.52
N LYS A 72 5.69 0.06 -18.61
CA LYS A 72 5.08 -0.62 -19.77
C LYS A 72 4.42 -1.94 -19.42
N ALA A 73 5.00 -2.72 -18.50
CA ALA A 73 4.41 -4.00 -18.07
C ALA A 73 3.07 -3.80 -17.35
N GLY A 74 2.96 -2.78 -16.49
CA GLY A 74 1.70 -2.45 -15.80
C GLY A 74 0.63 -1.85 -16.70
N GLN A 75 1.03 -1.30 -17.85
CA GLN A 75 0.14 -0.68 -18.86
C GLN A 75 -0.23 -1.61 -20.02
N ALA A 76 0.37 -2.78 -20.10
CA ALA A 76 0.34 -3.64 -21.30
C ALA A 76 -1.08 -4.04 -21.76
N GLY A 77 -2.06 -4.09 -20.86
CA GLY A 77 -3.47 -4.36 -21.17
C GLY A 77 -4.36 -3.12 -21.28
N GLY A 78 -3.78 -1.92 -21.37
CA GLY A 78 -4.53 -0.66 -21.45
C GLY A 78 -4.88 -0.05 -20.08
N SER A 79 -4.47 -0.66 -18.97
CA SER A 79 -4.63 -0.10 -17.63
C SER A 79 -3.79 1.15 -17.44
N LYS A 80 -4.25 2.10 -16.64
CA LYS A 80 -3.39 3.13 -16.05
C LYS A 80 -2.53 2.49 -14.96
N PHE A 81 -1.21 2.74 -14.97
CA PHE A 81 -0.31 2.22 -13.95
C PHE A 81 0.18 3.33 -13.03
N VAL A 82 -0.30 3.29 -11.78
CA VAL A 82 -0.04 4.30 -10.75
C VAL A 82 0.93 3.75 -9.70
N MET A 83 2.04 4.46 -9.47
CA MET A 83 3.06 4.06 -8.49
C MET A 83 2.65 4.49 -7.08
N GLN A 84 2.48 3.56 -6.14
CA GLN A 84 2.27 3.90 -4.75
C GLN A 84 3.59 4.26 -4.08
N ILE A 85 3.79 5.54 -3.76
CA ILE A 85 4.99 6.09 -3.10
C ILE A 85 4.79 6.18 -1.60
N SER A 86 5.80 5.78 -0.83
CA SER A 86 5.65 5.56 0.60
C SER A 86 6.95 5.77 1.39
N HIS A 87 6.78 6.05 2.68
CA HIS A 87 7.82 5.98 3.69
C HIS A 87 7.27 5.28 4.94
N PRO A 88 7.90 4.21 5.44
CA PRO A 88 7.34 3.39 6.53
C PRO A 88 7.29 4.08 7.89
N GLY A 89 8.05 5.16 8.07
CA GLY A 89 8.16 5.79 9.37
C GLY A 89 8.73 4.82 10.42
N ARG A 90 8.04 4.69 11.56
CA ARG A 90 8.42 3.77 12.64
C ARG A 90 8.22 2.28 12.32
N GLN A 91 7.53 1.95 11.23
CA GLN A 91 7.24 0.57 10.84
C GLN A 91 8.38 -0.07 10.02
N VAL A 92 9.61 0.10 10.46
CA VAL A 92 10.82 -0.57 9.93
C VAL A 92 11.21 -1.71 10.87
N PHE A 93 11.37 -2.91 10.31
CA PHE A 93 11.78 -4.06 11.11
C PHE A 93 13.21 -3.90 11.66
N ALA A 94 13.43 -4.25 12.93
CA ALA A 94 14.73 -4.15 13.62
C ALA A 94 15.87 -4.86 12.87
N ASN A 95 15.56 -5.97 12.18
CA ASN A 95 16.56 -6.71 11.41
C ASN A 95 17.02 -6.00 10.13
N MET A 96 16.38 -4.90 9.73
CA MET A 96 16.83 -4.07 8.59
C MET A 96 18.13 -3.30 8.93
N GLY A 97 18.34 -2.97 10.19
CA GLY A 97 19.58 -2.38 10.68
C GLY A 97 19.68 -0.86 10.50
N THR A 98 18.59 -0.19 10.12
CA THR A 98 18.50 1.26 10.01
C THR A 98 17.75 1.85 11.22
N GLN A 99 17.98 3.13 11.52
CA GLN A 99 17.25 3.86 12.56
C GLN A 99 15.91 4.34 12.00
N PRO A 100 14.76 3.86 12.48
CA PRO A 100 13.48 4.38 12.05
C PRO A 100 13.23 5.80 12.53
N VAL A 101 12.43 6.53 11.76
CA VAL A 101 11.99 7.90 12.07
C VAL A 101 10.47 7.96 12.11
N SER A 102 9.90 8.94 12.80
CA SER A 102 8.46 9.16 12.91
C SER A 102 8.14 10.63 13.16
N ALA A 103 6.87 11.00 13.17
CA ALA A 103 6.42 12.32 13.60
C ALA A 103 6.93 12.64 15.01
N SER A 104 6.88 11.66 15.92
CA SER A 104 7.41 11.76 17.29
C SER A 104 8.18 10.47 17.66
N ALA A 105 8.97 10.52 18.72
CA ALA A 105 9.72 9.38 19.23
C ALA A 105 8.77 8.34 19.85
N THR A 106 8.20 7.49 18.99
CA THR A 106 7.23 6.46 19.36
C THR A 106 7.67 5.09 18.87
N LYS A 107 7.16 4.04 19.49
CA LYS A 107 7.41 2.64 19.13
C LYS A 107 6.13 2.00 18.59
N VAL A 108 6.27 1.03 17.69
CA VAL A 108 5.16 0.15 17.30
C VAL A 108 4.86 -0.77 18.49
N ASN A 109 3.65 -0.66 19.03
CA ASN A 109 3.22 -1.42 20.20
C ASN A 109 2.36 -2.61 19.74
N LEU A 110 2.97 -3.79 19.74
CA LEU A 110 2.30 -5.07 19.45
C LEU A 110 2.37 -5.97 20.68
N ASP A 111 1.41 -6.88 20.80
CA ASP A 111 1.39 -7.81 21.92
C ASP A 111 2.56 -8.81 21.89
N GLY A 112 3.11 -9.09 23.05
CA GLY A 112 4.08 -10.15 23.27
C GLY A 112 5.41 -9.98 22.53
N LEU A 113 5.91 -11.06 21.91
CA LEU A 113 7.20 -11.05 21.20
C LEU A 113 7.20 -10.23 19.92
N ALA A 114 6.04 -9.92 19.35
CA ALA A 114 5.94 -9.15 18.12
C ALA A 114 6.42 -7.71 18.30
N SER A 115 6.31 -7.13 19.51
CA SER A 115 6.83 -5.80 19.80
C SER A 115 8.36 -5.69 19.65
N LYS A 116 9.11 -6.81 19.78
CA LYS A 116 10.56 -6.86 19.57
C LYS A 116 10.97 -6.87 18.11
N MET A 117 10.01 -6.97 17.18
CA MET A 117 10.29 -6.91 15.74
C MET A 117 10.61 -5.49 15.25
N PHE A 118 10.28 -4.47 16.06
CA PHE A 118 10.49 -3.05 15.74
C PHE A 118 11.39 -2.39 16.78
N THR A 119 12.19 -1.43 16.35
CA THR A 119 12.99 -0.57 17.22
C THR A 119 12.27 0.74 17.49
N ASP A 120 12.68 1.47 18.53
CA ASP A 120 12.15 2.78 18.83
C ASP A 120 12.52 3.76 17.70
N ALA A 121 11.54 4.51 17.24
CA ALA A 121 11.77 5.56 16.26
C ALA A 121 12.23 6.84 16.96
N ARG A 122 13.07 7.62 16.29
CA ARG A 122 13.31 9.00 16.69
C ARG A 122 12.35 9.96 16.00
N ALA A 123 12.09 11.10 16.62
CA ALA A 123 11.34 12.18 15.99
C ALA A 123 12.14 12.79 14.83
N LEU A 124 11.43 13.16 13.76
CA LEU A 124 11.98 13.97 12.67
C LEU A 124 12.18 15.43 13.13
N THR A 125 13.27 16.04 12.70
CA THR A 125 13.43 17.50 12.77
C THR A 125 12.61 18.17 11.66
N GLU A 126 12.39 19.48 11.75
CA GLU A 126 11.68 20.23 10.70
C GLU A 126 12.41 20.16 9.36
N ASP A 127 13.71 20.26 9.32
CA ASP A 127 14.51 20.16 8.09
C ASP A 127 14.38 18.78 7.44
N GLU A 128 14.32 17.71 8.25
CA GLU A 128 14.08 16.36 7.75
C GLU A 128 12.67 16.18 7.20
N ILE A 129 11.65 16.77 7.85
CA ILE A 129 10.27 16.79 7.35
C ILE A 129 10.23 17.45 5.96
N ARG A 130 10.81 18.66 5.84
CA ARG A 130 10.91 19.36 4.55
C ARG A 130 11.73 18.59 3.53
N GLY A 131 12.79 17.91 3.97
CA GLY A 131 13.58 16.99 3.13
C GLY A 131 12.74 15.84 2.58
N LEU A 132 11.92 15.23 3.40
CA LEU A 132 11.02 14.14 2.97
C LEU A 132 9.92 14.62 2.02
N ILE A 133 9.33 15.79 2.24
CA ILE A 133 8.38 16.40 1.27
C ILE A 133 9.04 16.51 -0.10
N ARG A 134 10.28 17.03 -0.16
CA ARG A 134 11.02 17.10 -1.44
C ARG A 134 11.25 15.72 -2.05
N ARG A 135 11.64 14.69 -1.26
CA ARG A 135 11.84 13.32 -1.76
C ARG A 135 10.56 12.73 -2.35
N PHE A 136 9.39 12.93 -1.74
CA PHE A 136 8.11 12.50 -2.32
C PHE A 136 7.88 13.14 -3.70
N ALA A 137 8.12 14.45 -3.82
CA ALA A 137 7.93 15.16 -5.09
C ALA A 137 8.97 14.74 -6.16
N GLU A 138 10.21 14.50 -5.77
CA GLU A 138 11.27 14.00 -6.65
C GLU A 138 10.98 12.57 -7.13
N THR A 139 10.50 11.70 -6.26
CA THR A 139 10.07 10.35 -6.64
C THR A 139 8.87 10.40 -7.60
N ALA A 140 7.92 11.29 -7.40
CA ALA A 140 6.79 11.47 -8.32
C ALA A 140 7.24 11.95 -9.71
N LEU A 141 8.15 12.93 -9.78
CA LEU A 141 8.75 13.40 -11.01
C LEU A 141 9.54 12.28 -11.73
N ALA A 142 10.31 11.49 -10.98
CA ALA A 142 11.02 10.35 -11.53
C ALA A 142 10.06 9.25 -12.04
N ALA A 143 8.94 9.00 -11.34
CA ALA A 143 7.90 8.07 -11.82
C ALA A 143 7.29 8.56 -13.15
N GLN A 144 6.98 9.86 -13.29
CA GLN A 144 6.52 10.45 -14.54
C GLN A 144 7.56 10.29 -15.66
N ALA A 145 8.83 10.59 -15.36
CA ALA A 145 9.93 10.45 -16.32
C ALA A 145 10.16 8.99 -16.76
N ALA A 146 9.82 8.01 -15.93
CA ALA A 146 9.87 6.58 -16.26
C ALA A 146 8.60 6.08 -17.00
N GLY A 147 7.62 6.95 -17.26
CA GLY A 147 6.42 6.64 -18.04
C GLY A 147 5.28 6.01 -17.25
N PHE A 148 5.24 6.13 -15.92
CA PHE A 148 4.04 5.82 -15.14
C PHE A 148 2.95 6.84 -15.42
N ASP A 149 1.69 6.43 -15.31
CA ASP A 149 0.54 7.33 -15.50
C ASP A 149 0.26 8.21 -14.27
N GLY A 150 0.82 7.87 -13.11
CA GLY A 150 0.61 8.64 -11.89
C GLY A 150 1.31 8.07 -10.67
N VAL A 151 1.10 8.77 -9.55
CA VAL A 151 1.50 8.30 -8.22
C VAL A 151 0.33 8.32 -7.25
N GLN A 152 0.41 7.45 -6.22
CA GLN A 152 -0.47 7.49 -5.06
C GLN A 152 0.35 7.67 -3.81
N VAL A 153 0.10 8.74 -3.05
CA VAL A 153 0.73 8.97 -1.74
C VAL A 153 0.09 8.06 -0.70
N HIS A 154 0.92 7.24 -0.05
CA HIS A 154 0.45 6.32 0.97
C HIS A 154 0.31 7.01 2.32
N ALA A 155 -0.90 7.48 2.65
CA ALA A 155 -1.26 8.15 3.90
C ALA A 155 -2.10 7.25 4.82
N ALA A 156 -1.89 5.94 4.79
CA ALA A 156 -2.68 4.96 5.53
C ALA A 156 -1.80 3.93 6.27
N HIS A 157 -2.44 3.00 6.98
CA HIS A 157 -1.86 1.80 7.58
C HIS A 157 -0.74 2.05 8.61
N GLY A 158 -0.70 3.24 9.23
CA GLY A 158 0.31 3.60 10.20
C GLY A 158 1.71 3.83 9.62
N TYR A 159 1.84 4.09 8.30
CA TYR A 159 3.07 4.58 7.69
C TYR A 159 3.29 6.06 7.97
N LEU A 160 4.41 6.64 7.55
CA LEU A 160 4.85 7.95 8.02
C LEU A 160 3.79 9.04 7.90
N VAL A 161 3.12 9.16 6.74
CA VAL A 161 2.09 10.18 6.55
C VAL A 161 0.92 9.96 7.51
N ALA A 162 0.46 8.71 7.68
CA ALA A 162 -0.55 8.37 8.69
C ALA A 162 -0.06 8.61 10.13
N GLN A 163 1.26 8.47 10.40
CA GLN A 163 1.83 8.80 11.71
C GLN A 163 1.76 10.29 12.02
N PHE A 164 1.84 11.16 11.00
CA PHE A 164 1.59 12.59 11.19
C PHE A 164 0.12 12.90 11.46
N LEU A 165 -0.79 12.23 10.75
CA LEU A 165 -2.23 12.42 10.91
C LEU A 165 -2.76 11.96 12.28
N SER A 166 -2.25 10.86 12.82
CA SER A 166 -2.74 10.25 14.05
C SER A 166 -2.22 10.94 15.30
N PRO A 167 -3.10 11.37 16.23
CA PRO A 167 -2.66 11.98 17.49
C PRO A 167 -1.97 10.97 18.43
N LEU A 168 -2.11 9.66 18.20
CA LEU A 168 -1.41 8.63 18.97
C LEU A 168 0.07 8.53 18.63
N THR A 169 0.48 8.97 17.45
CA THR A 169 1.86 8.87 16.94
C THR A 169 2.49 10.22 16.67
N ASN A 170 1.68 11.27 16.56
CA ASN A 170 2.13 12.65 16.43
C ASN A 170 1.87 13.42 17.74
N LEU A 171 2.86 13.42 18.60
CA LEU A 171 2.86 14.10 19.90
C LEU A 171 3.57 15.45 19.84
N ARG A 172 3.73 16.03 18.64
CA ARG A 172 4.42 17.31 18.42
C ARG A 172 3.57 18.47 18.90
N GLU A 173 4.25 19.53 19.37
CA GLU A 173 3.65 20.78 19.81
C GLU A 173 4.01 21.97 18.88
N ASP A 174 4.73 21.67 17.78
CA ASP A 174 5.09 22.64 16.75
C ASP A 174 4.05 22.70 15.61
N ALA A 175 4.38 23.40 14.52
CA ALA A 175 3.50 23.58 13.37
C ALA A 175 3.14 22.25 12.62
N TRP A 176 3.72 21.12 12.99
CA TRP A 176 3.51 19.80 12.41
C TRP A 176 2.67 18.88 13.29
N GLY A 177 2.20 19.34 14.46
CA GLY A 177 1.43 18.54 15.43
C GLY A 177 0.38 19.32 16.18
N GLY A 178 -0.30 18.68 17.14
CA GLY A 178 -1.43 19.23 17.89
C GLY A 178 -2.74 19.19 17.10
N PRO A 179 -3.34 20.31 16.70
CA PRO A 179 -4.60 20.35 15.95
C PRO A 179 -4.51 19.57 14.62
N LEU A 180 -5.64 19.05 14.14
CA LEU A 180 -5.69 18.24 12.91
C LEU A 180 -5.10 18.97 11.69
N GLU A 181 -5.33 20.27 11.58
CA GLU A 181 -4.76 21.11 10.52
C GLU A 181 -3.23 21.01 10.46
N ASN A 182 -2.55 21.06 11.61
CA ASN A 182 -1.10 20.89 11.68
C ASN A 182 -0.68 19.44 11.40
N ARG A 183 -1.45 18.47 11.88
CA ARG A 183 -1.18 17.04 11.63
C ARG A 183 -1.34 16.68 10.15
N ALA A 184 -2.28 17.29 9.45
CA ALA A 184 -2.51 17.11 8.02
C ALA A 184 -1.51 17.87 7.13
N ARG A 185 -0.80 18.87 7.66
CA ARG A 185 0.16 19.70 6.92
C ARG A 185 1.17 18.89 6.12
N PHE A 186 1.71 17.82 6.70
CA PHE A 186 2.71 16.98 6.03
C PHE A 186 2.13 16.35 4.74
N LEU A 187 0.89 15.83 4.77
CA LEU A 187 0.22 15.30 3.59
C LEU A 187 -0.04 16.39 2.55
N LEU A 188 -0.62 17.51 2.97
CA LEU A 188 -1.00 18.59 2.06
C LEU A 188 0.22 19.22 1.38
N GLU A 189 1.31 19.44 2.11
CA GLU A 189 2.56 19.95 1.53
C GLU A 189 3.23 18.94 0.58
N ILE A 190 3.11 17.61 0.82
CA ILE A 190 3.54 16.59 -0.13
C ILE A 190 2.76 16.70 -1.44
N ILE A 191 1.42 16.79 -1.37
CA ILE A 191 0.58 16.89 -2.57
C ILE A 191 0.92 18.15 -3.38
N ARG A 192 1.01 19.31 -2.73
CA ARG A 192 1.41 20.58 -3.37
C ARG A 192 2.78 20.45 -4.03
N ALA A 193 3.78 19.94 -3.31
CA ALA A 193 5.13 19.76 -3.83
C ALA A 193 5.20 18.79 -5.01
N ILE A 194 4.33 17.77 -5.07
CA ILE A 194 4.19 16.89 -6.24
C ILE A 194 3.59 17.67 -7.40
N ARG A 195 2.44 18.34 -7.19
CA ARG A 195 1.73 19.09 -8.23
C ARG A 195 2.58 20.20 -8.86
N ASP A 196 3.41 20.85 -8.08
CA ASP A 196 4.36 21.86 -8.56
C ASP A 196 5.42 21.31 -9.53
N ARG A 197 5.58 19.99 -9.64
CA ARG A 197 6.66 19.37 -10.43
C ARG A 197 6.21 18.43 -11.53
N VAL A 198 5.00 17.91 -11.46
CA VAL A 198 4.47 16.96 -12.45
C VAL A 198 3.52 17.67 -13.42
N ASN A 199 3.28 17.08 -14.58
CA ASN A 199 2.34 17.63 -15.56
C ASN A 199 0.88 17.50 -15.06
N ASP A 200 -0.02 18.33 -15.59
CA ASP A 200 -1.43 18.36 -15.19
C ASP A 200 -2.18 17.04 -15.48
N ASP A 201 -1.77 16.28 -16.49
CA ASP A 201 -2.34 14.98 -16.87
C ASP A 201 -1.78 13.80 -16.06
N PHE A 202 -0.78 14.03 -15.20
CA PHE A 202 -0.21 13.03 -14.35
C PHE A 202 -1.09 12.79 -13.12
N ILE A 203 -1.57 11.56 -12.94
CA ILE A 203 -2.49 11.19 -11.86
C ILE A 203 -1.81 11.30 -10.48
N VAL A 204 -2.42 12.04 -9.55
CA VAL A 204 -1.99 12.10 -8.14
C VAL A 204 -3.14 11.65 -7.24
N GLY A 205 -3.02 10.45 -6.71
CA GLY A 205 -3.97 9.89 -5.77
C GLY A 205 -3.46 9.91 -4.33
N VAL A 206 -4.36 9.73 -3.38
CA VAL A 206 -4.05 9.58 -1.96
C VAL A 206 -4.72 8.31 -1.44
N LYS A 207 -3.96 7.46 -0.71
CA LYS A 207 -4.54 6.40 0.09
C LYS A 207 -4.64 6.85 1.53
N LEU A 208 -5.86 6.99 2.05
CA LEU A 208 -6.16 7.55 3.37
C LEU A 208 -6.84 6.51 4.26
N ASN A 209 -6.53 6.49 5.56
CA ASN A 209 -7.32 5.75 6.54
C ASN A 209 -8.68 6.43 6.73
N SER A 210 -9.76 5.65 6.76
CA SER A 210 -11.05 6.10 7.31
C SER A 210 -10.97 6.28 8.83
N ALA A 211 -10.22 5.41 9.50
CA ALA A 211 -9.89 5.49 10.91
C ALA A 211 -8.69 4.59 11.24
N ASP A 212 -8.00 4.87 12.37
CA ASP A 212 -6.95 3.99 12.91
C ASP A 212 -7.52 2.75 13.60
N PHE A 213 -8.80 2.76 13.95
CA PHE A 213 -9.48 1.75 14.78
C PHE A 213 -8.80 1.56 16.14
N GLN A 214 -8.32 2.67 16.72
CA GLN A 214 -7.71 2.75 18.04
C GLN A 214 -8.35 3.90 18.80
N LYS A 215 -8.62 3.70 20.08
CA LYS A 215 -9.24 4.73 20.92
C LYS A 215 -8.33 5.95 21.01
N GLY A 216 -8.87 7.12 20.65
CA GLY A 216 -8.14 8.40 20.66
C GLY A 216 -7.16 8.57 19.48
N GLY A 217 -7.23 7.69 18.46
CA GLY A 217 -6.50 7.82 17.22
C GLY A 217 -7.21 8.70 16.20
N PHE A 218 -6.70 8.72 14.98
CA PHE A 218 -7.34 9.33 13.81
C PHE A 218 -8.69 8.62 13.55
N ASP A 219 -9.76 9.37 13.47
CA ASP A 219 -11.12 8.86 13.32
C ASP A 219 -11.80 9.31 12.04
N ILE A 220 -13.06 8.92 11.85
CA ILE A 220 -13.80 9.23 10.63
C ILE A 220 -14.03 10.73 10.45
N ALA A 221 -14.25 11.49 11.52
CA ALA A 221 -14.45 12.93 11.43
C ALA A 221 -13.13 13.63 11.02
N ASP A 222 -11.99 13.17 11.55
CA ASP A 222 -10.67 13.59 11.08
C ASP A 222 -10.48 13.28 9.57
N SER A 223 -10.91 12.08 9.13
CA SER A 223 -10.79 11.67 7.73
C SER A 223 -11.66 12.53 6.79
N GLU A 224 -12.91 12.79 7.16
CA GLU A 224 -13.83 13.67 6.44
C GLU A 224 -13.21 15.08 6.29
N GLN A 225 -12.65 15.63 7.36
CA GLN A 225 -12.02 16.95 7.33
C GLN A 225 -10.75 16.97 6.46
N VAL A 226 -9.94 15.91 6.48
CA VAL A 226 -8.77 15.81 5.59
C VAL A 226 -9.20 15.72 4.14
N VAL A 227 -10.25 14.96 3.81
CA VAL A 227 -10.81 14.89 2.45
C VAL A 227 -11.36 16.24 1.99
N ASP A 228 -12.01 17.00 2.88
CA ASP A 228 -12.46 18.35 2.59
C ASP A 228 -11.28 19.26 2.18
N TRP A 229 -10.16 19.20 2.91
CA TRP A 229 -8.95 19.94 2.50
C TRP A 229 -8.35 19.45 1.19
N LEU A 230 -8.37 18.13 0.93
CA LEU A 230 -7.86 17.56 -0.33
C LEU A 230 -8.69 18.00 -1.55
N ASN A 231 -9.96 18.40 -1.38
CA ASN A 231 -10.77 18.97 -2.45
C ASN A 231 -10.13 20.21 -3.12
N ALA A 232 -9.29 20.95 -2.39
CA ALA A 232 -8.59 22.15 -2.87
C ALA A 232 -7.19 21.86 -3.45
N GLU A 233 -6.68 20.61 -3.36
CA GLU A 233 -5.28 20.28 -3.66
C GLU A 233 -5.10 19.54 -5.01
N ALA A 234 -6.08 19.59 -5.91
CA ALA A 234 -6.04 18.93 -7.22
C ALA A 234 -5.68 17.43 -7.15
N VAL A 235 -6.27 16.71 -6.20
CA VAL A 235 -6.14 15.24 -6.07
C VAL A 235 -7.10 14.56 -7.04
N ASP A 236 -6.63 13.61 -7.84
CA ASP A 236 -7.44 12.92 -8.86
C ASP A 236 -8.31 11.80 -8.29
N PHE A 237 -7.90 11.18 -7.18
CA PHE A 237 -8.72 10.20 -6.46
C PHE A 237 -8.23 9.98 -5.03
N VAL A 238 -9.14 9.57 -4.16
CA VAL A 238 -8.81 9.10 -2.80
C VAL A 238 -9.20 7.64 -2.65
N GLU A 239 -8.24 6.80 -2.24
CA GLU A 239 -8.50 5.41 -1.86
C GLU A 239 -8.75 5.32 -0.37
N VAL A 240 -9.97 4.98 0.01
CA VAL A 240 -10.40 4.79 1.41
C VAL A 240 -9.95 3.42 1.90
N SER A 241 -9.19 3.42 2.97
CA SER A 241 -8.68 2.22 3.64
C SER A 241 -8.78 2.39 5.16
N GLY A 242 -8.14 1.55 5.97
CA GLY A 242 -8.19 1.76 7.41
C GLY A 242 -7.30 0.82 8.22
N GLY A 243 -7.05 1.24 9.45
CA GLY A 243 -6.26 0.52 10.42
C GLY A 243 -4.75 0.76 10.34
N SER A 244 -4.05 0.18 11.30
CA SER A 244 -2.59 0.16 11.39
C SER A 244 -2.13 -1.25 11.78
N TYR A 245 -0.82 -1.50 11.85
CA TYR A 245 -0.30 -2.77 12.37
C TYR A 245 -0.70 -3.04 13.82
N GLU A 246 -1.03 -2.00 14.58
CA GLU A 246 -1.47 -2.08 15.98
C GLU A 246 -2.98 -2.28 16.11
N SER A 247 -3.76 -2.19 15.02
CA SER A 247 -5.20 -2.44 15.06
C SER A 247 -5.52 -3.91 14.79
N SER A 248 -6.34 -4.53 15.65
CA SER A 248 -6.81 -5.90 15.49
C SER A 248 -7.60 -6.10 14.19
N ALA A 249 -8.32 -5.08 13.74
CA ALA A 249 -9.11 -5.09 12.51
C ALA A 249 -8.25 -5.34 11.27
N MET A 250 -7.04 -4.75 11.18
CA MET A 250 -6.12 -4.94 10.06
C MET A 250 -5.45 -6.32 10.09
N MET A 251 -5.22 -6.87 11.28
CA MET A 251 -4.62 -8.20 11.46
C MET A 251 -5.61 -9.35 11.22
N GLY A 252 -6.88 -9.07 10.97
CA GLY A 252 -7.92 -10.08 10.77
C GLY A 252 -8.43 -10.70 12.08
N ASN A 253 -8.20 -10.06 13.21
CA ASN A 253 -8.51 -10.53 14.56
C ASN A 253 -9.76 -9.84 15.14
N SER A 254 -10.90 -9.85 14.45
CA SER A 254 -12.16 -9.49 15.11
C SER A 254 -12.62 -10.65 16.01
N GLU A 255 -13.07 -10.36 17.23
CA GLU A 255 -13.52 -11.38 18.20
C GLU A 255 -14.72 -12.23 17.72
N ASP A 256 -15.34 -11.86 16.59
CA ASP A 256 -16.55 -12.47 16.03
C ASP A 256 -16.31 -13.47 14.87
N ASP A 257 -15.13 -14.06 14.78
CA ASP A 257 -14.74 -14.99 13.69
C ASP A 257 -15.47 -16.36 13.68
N ARG A 258 -16.67 -16.45 14.28
CA ARG A 258 -17.43 -17.73 14.32
C ARG A 258 -18.33 -17.98 13.11
N VAL A 259 -18.47 -17.04 12.18
CA VAL A 259 -19.43 -17.18 11.06
C VAL A 259 -18.83 -16.63 9.76
N GLU A 260 -19.16 -17.25 8.64
CA GLU A 260 -18.94 -16.72 7.27
C GLU A 260 -19.35 -15.25 7.10
N SER A 261 -20.24 -14.76 7.98
CA SER A 261 -20.69 -13.37 8.11
C SER A 261 -19.61 -12.34 8.49
N SER A 262 -18.41 -12.73 8.93
CA SER A 262 -17.36 -11.77 9.35
C SER A 262 -16.70 -11.04 8.19
N THR A 263 -16.66 -11.65 7.01
CA THR A 263 -16.14 -11.02 5.79
C THR A 263 -17.14 -10.01 5.25
N GLU A 264 -18.42 -10.39 5.17
CA GLU A 264 -19.52 -9.50 4.76
C GLU A 264 -19.69 -8.31 5.71
N LYS A 265 -19.61 -8.52 7.03
CA LYS A 265 -19.63 -7.43 8.01
C LYS A 265 -18.44 -6.47 7.88
N ARG A 266 -17.24 -6.96 7.51
CA ARG A 266 -16.08 -6.10 7.27
C ARG A 266 -16.18 -5.35 5.94
N GLU A 267 -16.71 -5.98 4.90
CA GLU A 267 -17.01 -5.34 3.63
C GLU A 267 -18.03 -4.21 3.83
N LEU A 268 -19.12 -4.47 4.54
CA LEU A 268 -20.14 -3.48 4.91
C LEU A 268 -19.59 -2.33 5.77
N PHE A 269 -18.67 -2.62 6.69
CA PHE A 269 -18.08 -1.61 7.56
C PHE A 269 -17.26 -0.57 6.77
N PHE A 270 -16.48 -1.00 5.77
CA PHE A 270 -15.78 -0.07 4.89
C PHE A 270 -16.72 0.70 3.97
N PHE A 271 -17.87 0.13 3.60
CA PHE A 271 -18.88 0.82 2.79
C PHE A 271 -19.52 1.97 3.56
N ASP A 272 -19.84 1.81 4.85
CA ASP A 272 -20.39 2.89 5.68
C ASP A 272 -19.39 4.07 5.78
N PHE A 273 -18.10 3.78 5.94
CA PHE A 273 -17.08 4.84 5.93
C PHE A 273 -16.95 5.50 4.55
N ALA A 274 -16.91 4.71 3.49
CA ALA A 274 -16.82 5.24 2.13
C ALA A 274 -18.02 6.12 1.79
N LYS A 275 -19.23 5.72 2.19
CA LYS A 275 -20.45 6.50 2.01
C LYS A 275 -20.41 7.85 2.74
N ARG A 276 -19.93 7.88 3.98
CA ARG A 276 -19.78 9.13 4.72
C ARG A 276 -18.75 10.06 4.05
N ILE A 277 -17.62 9.51 3.64
CA ILE A 277 -16.57 10.28 2.96
C ILE A 277 -17.07 10.80 1.60
N SER A 278 -17.93 10.05 0.89
CA SER A 278 -18.47 10.47 -0.40
C SER A 278 -19.38 11.71 -0.32
N GLU A 279 -19.94 12.00 0.85
CA GLU A 279 -20.71 13.23 1.06
C GLU A 279 -19.84 14.49 1.09
N THR A 280 -18.52 14.33 1.34
CA THR A 280 -17.55 15.45 1.42
C THR A 280 -16.65 15.53 0.20
N ALA A 281 -16.31 14.38 -0.41
CA ALA A 281 -15.35 14.32 -1.50
C ALA A 281 -15.88 14.92 -2.81
N ASN A 282 -15.07 15.78 -3.46
CA ASN A 282 -15.33 16.27 -4.80
C ASN A 282 -14.54 15.49 -5.89
N MET A 283 -13.54 14.71 -5.47
CA MET A 283 -12.78 13.83 -6.35
C MET A 283 -13.33 12.40 -6.30
N PRO A 284 -13.08 11.57 -7.33
CA PRO A 284 -13.41 10.15 -7.35
C PRO A 284 -12.89 9.40 -6.14
N LEU A 285 -13.72 8.51 -5.59
CA LEU A 285 -13.37 7.64 -4.46
C LEU A 285 -13.17 6.20 -4.90
N MET A 286 -12.15 5.58 -4.34
CA MET A 286 -11.90 4.14 -4.39
C MET A 286 -12.05 3.53 -3.00
N VAL A 287 -12.78 2.43 -2.87
CA VAL A 287 -12.79 1.63 -1.64
C VAL A 287 -12.02 0.34 -1.84
N THR A 288 -11.17 -0.02 -0.89
CA THR A 288 -10.38 -1.26 -0.93
C THR A 288 -10.60 -2.07 0.33
N GLY A 289 -11.04 -3.33 0.17
CA GLY A 289 -11.16 -4.27 1.29
C GLY A 289 -11.89 -5.55 0.91
N GLY A 290 -11.30 -6.69 1.18
CA GLY A 290 -11.95 -8.01 1.22
C GLY A 290 -12.65 -8.55 -0.03
N VAL A 291 -12.85 -7.78 -1.08
CA VAL A 291 -13.66 -8.10 -2.25
C VAL A 291 -13.16 -9.36 -2.96
N THR A 292 -14.02 -10.38 -3.01
CA THR A 292 -13.75 -11.69 -3.64
C THR A 292 -14.88 -12.16 -4.54
N LYS A 293 -16.02 -11.44 -4.54
CA LYS A 293 -17.21 -11.69 -5.35
C LYS A 293 -17.54 -10.46 -6.19
N ARG A 294 -18.06 -10.68 -7.40
CA ARG A 294 -18.54 -9.59 -8.24
C ARG A 294 -19.68 -8.81 -7.59
N GLU A 295 -20.63 -9.49 -6.96
CA GLU A 295 -21.76 -8.89 -6.27
C GLU A 295 -21.33 -7.87 -5.23
N THR A 296 -20.29 -8.16 -4.40
CA THR A 296 -19.73 -7.22 -3.44
C THR A 296 -19.13 -5.99 -4.12
N ALA A 297 -18.47 -6.16 -5.27
CA ALA A 297 -17.92 -5.03 -6.02
C ALA A 297 -19.02 -4.15 -6.62
N GLU A 298 -20.08 -4.74 -7.19
CA GLU A 298 -21.24 -4.04 -7.74
C GLU A 298 -22.00 -3.28 -6.62
N MET A 299 -22.16 -3.90 -5.45
CA MET A 299 -22.78 -3.26 -4.29
C MET A 299 -21.98 -2.06 -3.79
N ALA A 300 -20.64 -2.14 -3.76
CA ALA A 300 -19.80 -1.01 -3.40
C ALA A 300 -20.01 0.18 -4.34
N LEU A 301 -20.05 -0.06 -5.65
CA LEU A 301 -20.27 0.99 -6.66
C LEU A 301 -21.67 1.60 -6.59
N SER A 302 -22.71 0.80 -6.26
CA SER A 302 -24.10 1.26 -6.28
C SER A 302 -24.56 1.92 -4.97
N GLU A 303 -24.03 1.48 -3.81
CA GLU A 303 -24.56 1.83 -2.50
C GLU A 303 -23.61 2.67 -1.64
N ALA A 304 -22.29 2.55 -1.84
CA ALA A 304 -21.31 3.25 -1.03
C ALA A 304 -20.86 4.60 -1.59
N GLY A 305 -21.42 5.05 -2.74
CA GLY A 305 -21.07 6.33 -3.35
C GLY A 305 -19.62 6.41 -3.81
N VAL A 306 -19.02 5.27 -4.22
CA VAL A 306 -17.65 5.21 -4.72
C VAL A 306 -17.61 4.97 -6.22
N ASP A 307 -16.58 5.46 -6.87
CA ASP A 307 -16.39 5.37 -8.33
C ASP A 307 -15.54 4.14 -8.70
N MET A 308 -14.75 3.61 -7.77
CA MET A 308 -13.80 2.55 -8.01
C MET A 308 -13.75 1.54 -6.85
N VAL A 309 -13.47 0.28 -7.18
CA VAL A 309 -13.24 -0.79 -6.21
C VAL A 309 -11.82 -1.32 -6.33
N GLY A 310 -11.03 -1.20 -5.25
CA GLY A 310 -9.69 -1.72 -5.15
C GLY A 310 -9.68 -3.20 -4.71
N ILE A 311 -9.04 -4.05 -5.50
CA ILE A 311 -8.97 -5.48 -5.25
C ILE A 311 -7.49 -5.92 -5.20
N GLY A 312 -7.03 -6.40 -4.05
CA GLY A 312 -5.65 -6.84 -3.90
C GLY A 312 -5.50 -8.35 -3.88
N ARG A 313 -5.84 -8.99 -2.74
CA ARG A 313 -5.56 -10.42 -2.53
C ARG A 313 -6.20 -11.35 -3.56
N ALA A 314 -7.41 -11.06 -4.02
CA ALA A 314 -8.09 -11.90 -4.99
C ALA A 314 -7.28 -12.02 -6.30
N PHE A 315 -6.64 -10.94 -6.76
CA PHE A 315 -5.77 -10.97 -7.93
C PHE A 315 -4.50 -11.85 -7.76
N ALA A 316 -4.05 -12.09 -6.54
CA ALA A 316 -2.96 -13.03 -6.30
C ALA A 316 -3.38 -14.50 -6.52
N TYR A 317 -4.69 -14.78 -6.41
CA TYR A 317 -5.26 -16.13 -6.59
C TYR A 317 -6.00 -16.29 -7.91
N ASN A 318 -6.39 -15.21 -8.54
CA ASN A 318 -6.95 -15.19 -9.88
C ASN A 318 -6.55 -13.90 -10.62
N PRO A 319 -5.48 -13.91 -11.44
CA PRO A 319 -5.07 -12.74 -12.19
C PRO A 319 -6.08 -12.34 -13.27
N HIS A 320 -6.96 -13.25 -13.72
CA HIS A 320 -7.98 -13.02 -14.75
C HIS A 320 -9.34 -12.64 -14.17
N LEU A 321 -9.41 -12.25 -12.90
CA LEU A 321 -10.63 -12.06 -12.13
C LEU A 321 -11.71 -11.24 -12.85
N ILE A 322 -11.34 -10.13 -13.49
CA ILE A 322 -12.30 -9.23 -14.15
C ILE A 322 -12.89 -9.90 -15.39
N ALA A 323 -12.07 -10.58 -16.19
CA ALA A 323 -12.54 -11.32 -17.35
C ALA A 323 -13.48 -12.47 -16.93
N ASP A 324 -13.06 -13.25 -15.93
CA ASP A 324 -13.87 -14.37 -15.43
C ASP A 324 -15.22 -13.89 -14.86
N TRP A 325 -15.28 -12.74 -14.20
CA TRP A 325 -16.55 -12.16 -13.71
C TRP A 325 -17.47 -11.66 -14.84
N ARG A 326 -16.92 -11.38 -16.02
CA ARG A 326 -17.75 -11.08 -17.20
C ARG A 326 -18.42 -12.33 -17.74
N GLU A 327 -17.72 -13.47 -17.70
CA GLU A 327 -18.22 -14.76 -18.17
C GLU A 327 -19.12 -15.45 -17.14
N ASP A 328 -18.68 -15.50 -15.88
CA ASP A 328 -19.41 -16.09 -14.75
C ASP A 328 -19.55 -15.11 -13.59
N LYS A 329 -20.73 -14.49 -13.46
CA LYS A 329 -21.06 -13.54 -12.39
C LYS A 329 -21.06 -14.16 -11.00
N SER A 330 -21.25 -15.47 -10.89
CA SER A 330 -21.29 -16.19 -9.60
C SER A 330 -19.91 -16.59 -9.09
N LEU A 331 -18.84 -16.41 -9.89
CA LEU A 331 -17.50 -16.79 -9.53
C LEU A 331 -17.02 -16.05 -8.28
N GLN A 332 -16.60 -16.82 -7.28
CA GLN A 332 -15.98 -16.33 -6.06
C GLN A 332 -14.53 -16.83 -5.96
N VAL A 333 -13.62 -15.92 -5.68
CA VAL A 333 -12.21 -16.27 -5.45
C VAL A 333 -12.01 -16.79 -4.03
N THR A 334 -11.51 -18.02 -3.92
CA THR A 334 -11.13 -18.61 -2.64
C THR A 334 -9.70 -18.23 -2.27
N ILE A 335 -9.54 -17.48 -1.18
CA ILE A 335 -8.24 -17.11 -0.64
C ILE A 335 -7.82 -18.15 0.40
N SER A 336 -6.62 -18.73 0.23
CA SER A 336 -6.08 -19.71 1.18
C SER A 336 -5.89 -19.10 2.57
N ARG A 337 -6.39 -19.80 3.60
CA ARG A 337 -6.25 -19.42 5.01
C ARG A 337 -5.56 -20.54 5.78
N ALA A 338 -4.77 -20.19 6.79
CA ALA A 338 -4.24 -21.13 7.75
C ALA A 338 -5.22 -21.26 8.90
N GLY A 339 -5.85 -22.43 9.06
CA GLY A 339 -6.80 -22.71 10.15
C GLY A 339 -6.12 -22.98 11.51
N TRP A 340 -5.11 -22.18 11.89
CA TRP A 340 -4.39 -22.35 13.14
C TRP A 340 -5.11 -21.71 14.32
N LYS A 341 -4.96 -22.31 15.54
CA LYS A 341 -5.55 -21.78 16.78
C LYS A 341 -4.98 -20.40 17.13
N ASP A 342 -3.68 -20.21 16.90
CA ASP A 342 -3.01 -18.92 17.04
C ASP A 342 -3.35 -18.05 15.82
N LYS A 343 -4.20 -17.05 16.02
CA LYS A 343 -4.70 -16.15 14.96
C LYS A 343 -3.59 -15.29 14.34
N ALA A 344 -2.63 -14.84 15.14
CA ALA A 344 -1.50 -14.04 14.65
C ALA A 344 -0.61 -14.86 13.72
N MET A 345 -0.25 -16.08 14.13
CA MET A 345 0.51 -17.01 13.30
C MET A 345 -0.29 -17.45 12.07
N GLY A 346 -1.61 -17.64 12.20
CA GLY A 346 -2.51 -17.93 11.08
C GLY A 346 -2.53 -16.81 10.04
N SER A 347 -2.56 -15.56 10.48
CA SER A 347 -2.50 -14.37 9.62
C SER A 347 -1.16 -14.28 8.89
N LEU A 348 -0.04 -14.46 9.59
CA LEU A 348 1.30 -14.46 8.99
C LEU A 348 1.44 -15.57 7.94
N ALA A 349 0.92 -16.76 8.20
CA ALA A 349 0.92 -17.87 7.25
C ALA A 349 0.02 -17.58 6.03
N GLY A 350 -1.14 -16.95 6.23
CA GLY A 350 -2.02 -16.48 5.17
C GLY A 350 -1.34 -15.46 4.24
N MET A 351 -0.63 -14.49 4.83
CA MET A 351 0.20 -13.55 4.06
C MET A 351 1.33 -14.26 3.29
N ALA A 352 1.99 -15.24 3.90
CA ALA A 352 3.04 -16.01 3.24
C ALA A 352 2.50 -16.84 2.06
N MET A 353 1.30 -17.43 2.19
CA MET A 353 0.63 -18.13 1.10
C MET A 353 0.28 -17.18 -0.05
N THR A 354 -0.25 -15.99 0.25
CA THR A 354 -0.54 -14.97 -0.77
C THR A 354 0.76 -14.53 -1.48
N LYS A 355 1.83 -14.23 -0.74
CA LYS A 355 3.15 -13.91 -1.32
C LYS A 355 3.70 -15.04 -2.17
N GLN A 356 3.46 -16.30 -1.81
CA GLN A 356 3.86 -17.46 -2.63
C GLN A 356 3.18 -17.44 -4.00
N GLN A 357 1.89 -17.08 -4.08
CA GLN A 357 1.20 -16.92 -5.37
C GLN A 357 1.78 -15.77 -6.18
N LEU A 358 2.02 -14.62 -5.56
CA LEU A 358 2.63 -13.47 -6.23
C LEU A 358 4.02 -13.80 -6.82
N TYR A 359 4.85 -14.54 -6.07
CA TYR A 359 6.14 -14.98 -6.57
C TYR A 359 6.00 -15.92 -7.77
N ARG A 360 5.03 -16.85 -7.70
CA ARG A 360 4.78 -17.78 -8.82
C ARG A 360 4.33 -17.04 -10.08
N LEU A 361 3.42 -16.07 -9.94
CA LEU A 361 3.03 -15.21 -11.08
C LEU A 361 4.22 -14.46 -11.65
N GLY A 362 5.05 -13.86 -10.80
CA GLY A 362 6.27 -13.17 -11.24
C GLY A 362 7.29 -14.07 -11.90
N ASP A 363 7.39 -15.33 -11.48
CA ASP A 363 8.28 -16.34 -12.06
C ASP A 363 7.64 -17.05 -13.29
N GLY A 364 6.47 -16.61 -13.76
CA GLY A 364 5.74 -17.23 -14.90
C GLY A 364 5.23 -18.62 -14.60
N LEU A 365 5.07 -19.00 -13.34
CA LEU A 365 4.66 -20.33 -12.91
C LEU A 365 3.15 -20.37 -12.63
N PRO A 366 2.46 -21.50 -12.90
CA PRO A 366 1.04 -21.64 -12.60
C PRO A 366 0.76 -21.49 -11.10
N LEU A 367 -0.40 -20.94 -10.75
CA LEU A 367 -0.84 -20.81 -9.37
C LEU A 367 -0.90 -22.15 -8.65
N LYS A 368 -0.59 -22.16 -7.37
CA LYS A 368 -0.61 -23.35 -6.54
C LYS A 368 -2.01 -23.55 -5.93
N ARG A 369 -2.79 -24.50 -6.44
CA ARG A 369 -4.17 -24.77 -5.98
C ARG A 369 -4.23 -25.21 -4.51
N LYS A 370 -3.27 -26.03 -4.06
CA LYS A 370 -3.17 -26.51 -2.67
C LYS A 370 -1.89 -25.98 -2.08
N GLN A 371 -2.00 -25.12 -1.04
CA GLN A 371 -0.86 -24.55 -0.34
C GLN A 371 -0.78 -25.17 1.07
N ASN A 372 0.44 -25.41 1.54
CA ASN A 372 0.70 -25.75 2.92
C ASN A 372 1.19 -24.51 3.66
N ALA A 373 0.46 -24.10 4.68
CA ALA A 373 0.70 -22.87 5.44
C ALA A 373 2.09 -22.86 6.12
N LEU A 374 2.52 -23.99 6.70
CA LEU A 374 3.82 -24.11 7.36
C LEU A 374 4.97 -23.95 6.35
N PHE A 375 4.91 -24.67 5.23
CA PHE A 375 5.95 -24.56 4.20
C PHE A 375 5.97 -23.19 3.52
N ALA A 376 4.81 -22.54 3.35
CA ALA A 376 4.75 -21.17 2.85
C ALA A 376 5.43 -20.20 3.82
N LEU A 377 5.17 -20.33 5.13
CA LEU A 377 5.75 -19.48 6.15
C LEU A 377 7.28 -19.68 6.26
N LEU A 378 7.75 -20.92 6.32
CA LEU A 378 9.19 -21.24 6.37
C LEU A 378 9.92 -20.72 5.11
N GLY A 379 9.36 -20.95 3.93
CA GLY A 379 9.92 -20.46 2.68
C GLY A 379 9.97 -18.91 2.63
N GLN A 380 8.94 -18.25 3.16
CA GLN A 380 8.93 -16.79 3.27
C GLN A 380 10.01 -16.29 4.23
N GLN A 381 10.21 -16.93 5.37
CA GLN A 381 11.26 -16.55 6.33
C GLN A 381 12.66 -16.70 5.72
N MET A 382 12.95 -17.82 5.06
CA MET A 382 14.24 -18.03 4.37
C MET A 382 14.47 -16.98 3.29
N LYS A 383 13.45 -16.66 2.47
CA LYS A 383 13.53 -15.63 1.43
C LYS A 383 13.76 -14.25 2.05
N THR A 384 13.04 -13.92 3.12
CA THR A 384 13.21 -12.65 3.85
C THR A 384 14.63 -12.50 4.37
N ALA A 385 15.20 -13.52 5.01
CA ALA A 385 16.58 -13.49 5.52
C ALA A 385 17.60 -13.21 4.39
N LYS A 386 17.46 -13.90 3.24
CA LYS A 386 18.31 -13.68 2.06
C LYS A 386 18.19 -12.24 1.52
N LEU A 387 16.96 -11.73 1.43
CA LEU A 387 16.69 -10.38 0.95
C LEU A 387 17.20 -9.31 1.92
N THR A 388 17.09 -9.54 3.24
CA THR A 388 17.65 -8.62 4.26
C THR A 388 19.17 -8.52 4.13
N LYS A 389 19.88 -9.65 3.96
CA LYS A 389 21.32 -9.64 3.75
C LYS A 389 21.70 -8.85 2.49
N ARG A 390 20.91 -9.01 1.42
CA ARG A 390 21.13 -8.32 0.14
C ARG A 390 20.87 -6.81 0.25
N TYR A 391 19.82 -6.41 0.95
CA TYR A 391 19.49 -5.02 1.21
C TYR A 391 20.62 -4.33 2.00
N LYS A 392 21.09 -4.93 3.09
CA LYS A 392 22.20 -4.36 3.88
C LYS A 392 23.45 -4.16 3.04
N ALA A 393 23.88 -5.16 2.28
CA ALA A 393 25.04 -5.05 1.41
C ALA A 393 24.88 -3.96 0.32
N TRP A 394 23.65 -3.76 -0.18
CA TRP A 394 23.36 -2.69 -1.12
C TRP A 394 23.40 -1.31 -0.45
N LEU A 395 22.87 -1.18 0.77
CA LEU A 395 22.87 0.08 1.49
C LEU A 395 24.30 0.47 1.90
N ASP A 396 25.09 -0.48 2.39
CA ASP A 396 26.51 -0.28 2.72
C ASP A 396 27.34 0.18 1.50
N ALA A 397 26.98 -0.26 0.30
CA ALA A 397 27.65 0.16 -0.95
C ALA A 397 27.21 1.56 -1.44
N LYS A 398 26.13 2.12 -0.91
CA LYS A 398 25.63 3.48 -1.20
C LYS A 398 26.20 4.52 -0.25
N SER A 399 26.56 4.11 0.97
CA SER A 399 27.16 4.96 2.01
C SER A 399 28.65 5.17 1.75
#